data_7f521896eafec9d837e3dd837c2459ce
#
_entry.id   7f521896eafec9d837e3dd837c2459ce
#
_cell.length_a   1.000
_cell.length_b   1.000
_cell.length_c   1.000
_cell.angle_alpha   90.00
_cell.angle_beta   90.00
_cell.angle_gamma   90.00
#
_symmetry.space_group_name_H-M   'P 1'
#
loop_
_entity.id
_entity.type
_entity.pdbx_description
1 polymer ?
#
loop_
_entity_poly.entity_id
_entity_poly.type
_entity_poly.pdbx_seq_one_letter_code
_entity_poly.pdbx_strand_id
1 'polypeptide(L)'
;MDAVAFDLFGTLVTAPTPQERTRAASRLAAVIGCGTATVDQYFRNTWHARHNGTLPTLRDLATHLVHAVDGPDEVIGPVADRLRVLGQARLLPAPSVVYALQSLRSKGLRVGVLSDASAEIAAAWPKSPLAALVDTAVFSCAAGALKPDPRLYRRILDELGVPAHRTLYVGDGGGDELQGALAAGMAAVAVRRRGTADALAFGDTDWHGPVLDAVERVPPYLTEQK
;
A
#
# COMPACT_ATOMS: atom_id res chain seq x y z
N MET A 1 5.11 -18.45 14.24
CA MET A 1 4.25 -17.35 13.81
C MET A 1 2.88 -17.88 13.45
N ASP A 2 1.83 -17.06 13.71
CA ASP A 2 0.45 -17.42 13.40
C ASP A 2 -0.15 -16.45 12.36
N ALA A 3 0.48 -15.30 12.18
CA ALA A 3 0.09 -14.32 11.18
C ALA A 3 1.29 -13.70 10.47
N VAL A 4 1.01 -13.17 9.27
CA VAL A 4 1.92 -12.31 8.50
C VAL A 4 1.15 -11.08 8.06
N ALA A 5 1.65 -9.90 8.42
CA ALA A 5 1.16 -8.62 7.92
C ALA A 5 2.13 -8.09 6.85
N PHE A 6 1.63 -7.74 5.69
CA PHE A 6 2.42 -7.25 4.57
C PHE A 6 2.17 -5.76 4.32
N ASP A 7 3.22 -5.03 4.00
CA ASP A 7 3.07 -3.82 3.20
C ASP A 7 2.57 -4.17 1.79
N LEU A 8 2.10 -3.16 1.05
CA LEU A 8 1.51 -3.34 -0.27
C LEU A 8 2.45 -2.92 -1.41
N PHE A 9 2.81 -1.63 -1.48
CA PHE A 9 3.58 -1.06 -2.59
C PHE A 9 5.09 -1.23 -2.39
N GLY A 10 5.76 -1.88 -3.34
CA GLY A 10 7.16 -2.29 -3.18
C GLY A 10 7.30 -3.69 -2.61
N THR A 11 6.23 -4.22 -2.02
CA THR A 11 6.17 -5.54 -1.38
C THR A 11 5.28 -6.51 -2.18
N LEU A 12 3.96 -6.43 -2.05
CA LEU A 12 3.01 -7.34 -2.76
C LEU A 12 2.77 -6.91 -4.21
N VAL A 13 2.80 -5.62 -4.48
CA VAL A 13 2.72 -5.05 -5.83
C VAL A 13 3.88 -4.09 -6.06
N THR A 14 4.24 -3.85 -7.31
CA THR A 14 5.31 -2.90 -7.64
C THR A 14 4.87 -1.47 -7.31
N ALA A 15 5.79 -0.67 -6.76
CA ALA A 15 5.59 0.76 -6.67
C ALA A 15 5.53 1.39 -8.07
N PRO A 16 4.67 2.40 -8.30
CA PRO A 16 4.54 3.01 -9.63
C PRO A 16 5.80 3.77 -10.01
N THR A 17 6.29 3.53 -11.21
CA THR A 17 7.39 4.26 -11.80
C THR A 17 7.01 5.74 -12.05
N PRO A 18 7.98 6.66 -12.19
CA PRO A 18 7.70 8.05 -12.59
C PRO A 18 6.87 8.14 -13.87
N GLN A 19 7.15 7.30 -14.86
CA GLN A 19 6.42 7.27 -16.12
C GLN A 19 4.94 6.84 -15.95
N GLU A 20 4.68 5.86 -15.10
CA GLU A 20 3.30 5.43 -14.77
C GLU A 20 2.54 6.50 -14.03
N ARG A 21 3.19 7.24 -13.12
CA ARG A 21 2.58 8.39 -12.43
C ARG A 21 2.21 9.49 -13.42
N THR A 22 3.09 9.85 -14.35
CA THR A 22 2.80 10.83 -15.39
C THR A 22 1.67 10.37 -16.32
N ARG A 23 1.61 9.10 -16.70
CA ARG A 23 0.50 8.54 -17.48
C ARG A 23 -0.82 8.61 -16.73
N ALA A 24 -0.83 8.35 -15.42
CA ALA A 24 -2.02 8.48 -14.59
C ALA A 24 -2.48 9.93 -14.51
N ALA A 25 -1.55 10.88 -14.29
CA ALA A 25 -1.84 12.31 -14.31
C ALA A 25 -2.42 12.77 -15.67
N SER A 26 -1.85 12.31 -16.78
CA SER A 26 -2.36 12.62 -18.14
C SER A 26 -3.80 12.14 -18.36
N ARG A 27 -4.14 10.94 -17.88
CA ARG A 27 -5.49 10.39 -18.01
C ARG A 27 -6.52 11.18 -17.18
N LEU A 28 -6.14 11.69 -16.02
CA LEU A 28 -6.99 12.55 -15.19
C LEU A 28 -7.09 13.95 -15.76
N ALA A 29 -5.99 14.52 -16.21
CA ALA A 29 -5.95 15.83 -16.88
C ALA A 29 -6.88 15.90 -18.10
N ALA A 30 -6.93 14.81 -18.89
CA ALA A 30 -7.84 14.71 -20.03
C ALA A 30 -9.32 14.70 -19.63
N VAL A 31 -9.67 14.12 -18.47
CA VAL A 31 -11.04 14.16 -17.94
C VAL A 31 -11.41 15.54 -17.42
N ILE A 32 -10.48 16.22 -16.77
CA ILE A 32 -10.71 17.55 -16.16
C ILE A 32 -10.68 18.65 -17.23
N GLY A 33 -9.92 18.47 -18.32
CA GLY A 33 -9.69 19.49 -19.33
C GLY A 33 -8.52 20.42 -19.00
N CYS A 34 -7.52 19.96 -18.24
CA CYS A 34 -6.36 20.75 -17.80
C CYS A 34 -5.02 20.15 -18.26
N GLY A 35 -3.90 20.78 -17.87
CA GLY A 35 -2.56 20.31 -18.21
C GLY A 35 -2.12 19.10 -17.38
N THR A 36 -1.43 18.12 -18.00
CA THR A 36 -0.85 16.97 -17.30
C THR A 36 0.09 17.38 -16.16
N ALA A 37 0.93 18.42 -16.40
CA ALA A 37 1.87 18.92 -15.41
C ALA A 37 1.18 19.45 -14.14
N THR A 38 0.00 20.07 -14.28
CA THR A 38 -0.80 20.59 -13.18
C THR A 38 -1.28 19.46 -12.27
N VAL A 39 -1.81 18.37 -12.86
CA VAL A 39 -2.27 17.20 -12.12
C VAL A 39 -1.08 16.47 -11.48
N ASP A 40 0.03 16.34 -12.18
CA ASP A 40 1.24 15.69 -11.65
C ASP A 40 1.82 16.50 -10.47
N GLN A 41 1.83 17.83 -10.56
CA GLN A 41 2.22 18.70 -9.44
C GLN A 41 1.27 18.57 -8.24
N TYR A 42 -0.04 18.50 -8.49
CA TYR A 42 -1.02 18.23 -7.45
C TYR A 42 -0.67 16.95 -6.69
N PHE A 43 -0.41 15.83 -7.38
CA PHE A 43 -0.08 14.57 -6.72
C PHE A 43 1.22 14.63 -5.92
N ARG A 44 2.23 15.37 -6.37
CA ARG A 44 3.46 15.59 -5.59
C ARG A 44 3.18 16.37 -4.31
N ASN A 45 2.45 17.46 -4.41
CA ASN A 45 2.21 18.38 -3.29
C ASN A 45 1.24 17.84 -2.24
N THR A 46 0.34 16.92 -2.61
CA THR A 46 -0.73 16.43 -1.74
C THR A 46 -0.51 15.01 -1.21
N TRP A 47 0.69 14.45 -1.37
CA TRP A 47 0.93 13.07 -0.96
C TRP A 47 0.47 12.85 0.48
N HIS A 48 0.91 13.67 1.41
CA HIS A 48 0.59 13.53 2.84
C HIS A 48 -0.93 13.58 3.10
N ALA A 49 -1.61 14.59 2.56
CA ALA A 49 -3.06 14.75 2.73
C ALA A 49 -3.88 13.58 2.17
N ARG A 50 -3.41 12.98 1.06
CA ARG A 50 -4.08 11.82 0.43
C ARG A 50 -3.92 10.53 1.21
N HIS A 51 -2.90 10.42 2.07
CA HIS A 51 -2.57 9.18 2.77
C HIS A 51 -2.86 9.23 4.28
N ASN A 52 -2.93 10.42 4.89
CA ASN A 52 -3.07 10.59 6.35
C ASN A 52 -4.52 10.68 6.86
N GLY A 53 -5.52 10.44 6.01
CA GLY A 53 -6.94 10.54 6.36
C GLY A 53 -7.58 11.90 6.13
N THR A 54 -6.85 12.92 5.64
CA THR A 54 -7.44 14.23 5.27
C THR A 54 -8.41 14.07 4.10
N LEU A 55 -8.12 13.17 3.16
CA LEU A 55 -8.97 12.84 2.00
C LEU A 55 -9.36 11.35 2.06
N PRO A 56 -10.28 10.97 2.97
CA PRO A 56 -10.51 9.56 3.33
C PRO A 56 -11.31 8.79 2.29
N THR A 57 -12.08 9.47 1.45
CA THR A 57 -12.93 8.81 0.44
C THR A 57 -12.50 9.18 -0.98
N LEU A 58 -12.88 8.32 -1.93
CA LEU A 58 -12.64 8.56 -3.35
C LEU A 58 -13.30 9.85 -3.84
N ARG A 59 -14.47 10.21 -3.27
CA ARG A 59 -15.18 11.46 -3.60
C ARG A 59 -14.42 12.67 -3.08
N ASP A 60 -13.94 12.62 -1.82
CA ASP A 60 -13.14 13.72 -1.25
C ASP A 60 -11.88 13.97 -2.07
N LEU A 61 -11.17 12.89 -2.44
CA LEU A 61 -10.00 12.98 -3.29
C LEU A 61 -10.31 13.59 -4.67
N ALA A 62 -11.39 13.15 -5.31
CA ALA A 62 -11.78 13.67 -6.63
C ALA A 62 -12.18 15.13 -6.55
N THR A 63 -12.99 15.52 -5.56
CA THR A 63 -13.40 16.91 -5.32
C THR A 63 -12.19 17.80 -5.08
N HIS A 64 -11.30 17.38 -4.17
CA HIS A 64 -10.10 18.15 -3.87
C HIS A 64 -9.17 18.30 -5.07
N LEU A 65 -9.00 17.24 -5.90
CA LEU A 65 -8.21 17.33 -7.13
C LEU A 65 -8.82 18.32 -8.12
N VAL A 66 -10.13 18.19 -8.42
CA VAL A 66 -10.82 19.05 -9.39
C VAL A 66 -10.74 20.51 -8.97
N HIS A 67 -11.04 20.84 -7.71
CA HIS A 67 -10.96 22.20 -7.21
C HIS A 67 -9.52 22.75 -7.18
N ALA A 68 -8.54 21.93 -6.84
CA ALA A 68 -7.14 22.35 -6.79
C ALA A 68 -6.54 22.70 -8.18
N VAL A 69 -7.21 22.30 -9.26
CA VAL A 69 -6.78 22.59 -10.64
C VAL A 69 -7.82 23.46 -11.39
N ASP A 70 -8.70 24.14 -10.64
CA ASP A 70 -9.76 25.02 -11.16
C ASP A 70 -10.70 24.33 -12.17
N GLY A 71 -10.93 23.02 -11.99
CA GLY A 71 -11.83 22.24 -12.82
C GLY A 71 -13.31 22.41 -12.40
N PRO A 72 -14.26 22.13 -13.32
CA PRO A 72 -15.68 22.27 -13.05
C PRO A 72 -16.24 21.08 -12.22
N ASP A 73 -17.23 21.34 -11.37
CA ASP A 73 -17.81 20.32 -10.46
C ASP A 73 -18.41 19.11 -11.20
N GLU A 74 -18.88 19.31 -12.42
CA GLU A 74 -19.50 18.28 -13.26
C GLU A 74 -18.53 17.12 -13.55
N VAL A 75 -17.23 17.34 -13.51
CA VAL A 75 -16.23 16.30 -13.77
C VAL A 75 -15.81 15.51 -12.52
N ILE A 76 -16.27 15.88 -11.31
CA ILE A 76 -15.90 15.19 -10.05
C ILE A 76 -16.27 13.70 -10.13
N GLY A 77 -17.47 13.37 -10.59
CA GLY A 77 -17.89 11.98 -10.77
C GLY A 77 -17.01 11.21 -11.75
N PRO A 78 -16.84 11.68 -13.01
CA PRO A 78 -15.90 11.11 -13.97
C PRO A 78 -14.45 10.98 -13.47
N VAL A 79 -13.95 11.93 -12.70
CA VAL A 79 -12.62 11.88 -12.07
C VAL A 79 -12.56 10.78 -11.03
N ALA A 80 -13.57 10.66 -10.15
CA ALA A 80 -13.64 9.58 -9.17
C ALA A 80 -13.64 8.20 -9.83
N ASP A 81 -14.40 8.02 -10.90
CA ASP A 81 -14.42 6.77 -11.67
C ASP A 81 -13.06 6.47 -12.32
N ARG A 82 -12.41 7.49 -12.86
CA ARG A 82 -11.07 7.34 -13.43
C ARG A 82 -10.04 6.96 -12.36
N LEU A 83 -10.09 7.59 -11.19
CA LEU A 83 -9.23 7.26 -10.03
C LEU A 83 -9.44 5.80 -9.60
N ARG A 84 -10.69 5.32 -9.54
CA ARG A 84 -10.99 3.91 -9.21
C ARG A 84 -10.36 2.94 -10.20
N VAL A 85 -10.47 3.22 -11.50
CA VAL A 85 -9.85 2.38 -12.56
C VAL A 85 -8.31 2.38 -12.43
N LEU A 86 -7.72 3.55 -12.17
CA LEU A 86 -6.28 3.65 -11.95
C LEU A 86 -5.84 2.88 -10.69
N GLY A 87 -6.62 2.94 -9.61
CA GLY A 87 -6.39 2.15 -8.39
C GLY A 87 -6.42 0.65 -8.66
N GLN A 88 -7.42 0.16 -9.40
CA GLN A 88 -7.53 -1.26 -9.78
C GLN A 88 -6.30 -1.75 -10.57
N ALA A 89 -5.84 -0.96 -11.53
CA ALA A 89 -4.67 -1.31 -12.33
C ALA A 89 -3.36 -1.43 -11.50
N ARG A 90 -3.29 -0.77 -10.35
CA ARG A 90 -2.14 -0.80 -9.44
C ARG A 90 -2.14 -1.98 -8.46
N LEU A 91 -3.25 -2.70 -8.34
CA LEU A 91 -3.45 -3.79 -7.38
C LEU A 91 -3.29 -5.19 -8.03
N LEU A 92 -2.53 -5.28 -9.09
CA LEU A 92 -2.28 -6.53 -9.81
C LEU A 92 -0.97 -7.17 -9.31
N PRO A 93 -1.03 -8.26 -8.51
CA PRO A 93 0.15 -8.94 -8.03
C PRO A 93 0.80 -9.80 -9.13
N ALA A 94 2.10 -10.03 -9.00
CA ALA A 94 2.77 -11.07 -9.79
C ALA A 94 2.25 -12.47 -9.38
N PRO A 95 2.25 -13.46 -10.29
CA PRO A 95 1.82 -14.83 -9.97
C PRO A 95 2.56 -15.45 -8.78
N SER A 96 3.84 -15.16 -8.62
CA SER A 96 4.67 -15.62 -7.51
C SER A 96 4.20 -15.09 -6.14
N VAL A 97 3.72 -13.83 -6.09
CA VAL A 97 3.12 -13.26 -4.87
C VAL A 97 1.82 -13.98 -4.52
N VAL A 98 0.96 -14.25 -5.52
CA VAL A 98 -0.27 -15.04 -5.32
C VAL A 98 0.06 -16.40 -4.72
N TYR A 99 1.04 -17.10 -5.29
CA TYR A 99 1.50 -18.40 -4.78
C TYR A 99 2.01 -18.32 -3.33
N ALA A 100 2.79 -17.29 -3.01
CA ALA A 100 3.31 -17.09 -1.64
C ALA A 100 2.19 -16.90 -0.62
N LEU A 101 1.20 -16.04 -0.93
CA LEU A 101 0.06 -15.81 -0.05
C LEU A 101 -0.80 -17.08 0.12
N GLN A 102 -1.05 -17.82 -0.95
CA GLN A 102 -1.75 -19.11 -0.89
C GLN A 102 -1.00 -20.12 -0.04
N SER A 103 0.33 -20.19 -0.16
CA SER A 103 1.19 -21.09 0.64
C SER A 103 1.14 -20.73 2.13
N LEU A 104 1.11 -19.46 2.51
CA LEU A 104 0.97 -19.04 3.91
C LEU A 104 -0.40 -19.46 4.47
N ARG A 105 -1.47 -19.23 3.72
CA ARG A 105 -2.84 -19.59 4.12
C ARG A 105 -3.03 -21.12 4.24
N SER A 106 -2.44 -21.90 3.32
CA SER A 106 -2.50 -23.37 3.38
C SER A 106 -1.80 -23.95 4.62
N LYS A 107 -0.85 -23.20 5.20
CA LYS A 107 -0.19 -23.52 6.48
C LYS A 107 -0.99 -23.03 7.70
N GLY A 108 -2.18 -22.49 7.52
CA GLY A 108 -3.05 -21.98 8.58
C GLY A 108 -2.67 -20.61 9.14
N LEU A 109 -1.77 -19.87 8.48
CA LEU A 109 -1.43 -18.51 8.91
C LEU A 109 -2.51 -17.51 8.49
N ARG A 110 -2.79 -16.56 9.38
CA ARG A 110 -3.58 -15.37 9.04
C ARG A 110 -2.71 -14.42 8.22
N VAL A 111 -3.31 -13.79 7.22
CA VAL A 111 -2.61 -12.85 6.34
C VAL A 111 -3.30 -11.50 6.34
N GLY A 112 -2.56 -10.43 6.61
CA GLY A 112 -3.06 -9.06 6.58
C GLY A 112 -2.26 -8.16 5.65
N VAL A 113 -2.85 -7.02 5.28
CA VAL A 113 -2.18 -5.93 4.56
C VAL A 113 -2.27 -4.66 5.39
N LEU A 114 -1.15 -3.97 5.57
CA LEU A 114 -1.06 -2.65 6.20
C LEU A 114 -0.31 -1.71 5.26
N SER A 115 -1.01 -0.75 4.68
CA SER A 115 -0.42 0.11 3.64
C SER A 115 -0.69 1.59 3.85
N ASP A 116 0.35 2.40 3.62
CA ASP A 116 0.16 3.82 3.38
C ASP A 116 -0.40 3.99 1.96
N ALA A 117 -1.70 4.20 1.88
CA ALA A 117 -2.44 4.22 0.63
C ALA A 117 -3.49 5.34 0.61
N SER A 118 -3.70 5.89 -0.56
CA SER A 118 -4.74 6.89 -0.83
C SER A 118 -6.10 6.25 -1.13
N ALA A 119 -7.15 7.07 -1.11
CA ALA A 119 -8.54 6.62 -1.18
C ALA A 119 -8.89 5.80 -2.44
N GLU A 120 -8.24 6.04 -3.58
CA GLU A 120 -8.47 5.27 -4.80
C GLU A 120 -8.00 3.81 -4.67
N ILE A 121 -6.98 3.56 -3.85
CA ILE A 121 -6.49 2.21 -3.56
C ILE A 121 -7.48 1.49 -2.64
N ALA A 122 -7.89 2.15 -1.55
CA ALA A 122 -8.87 1.60 -0.62
C ALA A 122 -10.21 1.29 -1.33
N ALA A 123 -10.67 2.19 -2.21
CA ALA A 123 -11.89 1.99 -2.99
C ALA A 123 -11.79 0.88 -4.07
N ALA A 124 -10.59 0.64 -4.59
CA ALA A 124 -10.33 -0.41 -5.59
C ALA A 124 -10.10 -1.79 -4.93
N TRP A 125 -9.69 -1.82 -3.69
CA TRP A 125 -9.27 -3.03 -2.96
C TRP A 125 -10.29 -4.19 -3.01
N PRO A 126 -11.60 -3.99 -2.77
CA PRO A 126 -12.55 -5.11 -2.75
C PRO A 126 -12.64 -5.91 -4.06
N LYS A 127 -12.21 -5.30 -5.19
CA LYS A 127 -12.16 -5.94 -6.51
C LYS A 127 -10.76 -6.41 -6.91
N SER A 128 -9.78 -6.24 -6.04
CA SER A 128 -8.41 -6.70 -6.27
C SER A 128 -8.30 -8.22 -6.16
N PRO A 129 -7.47 -8.87 -6.99
CA PRO A 129 -7.12 -10.28 -6.79
C PRO A 129 -6.51 -10.57 -5.41
N LEU A 130 -5.87 -9.59 -4.79
CA LEU A 130 -5.27 -9.71 -3.46
C LEU A 130 -6.33 -9.81 -2.35
N ALA A 131 -7.51 -9.17 -2.50
CA ALA A 131 -8.53 -9.15 -1.46
C ALA A 131 -9.03 -10.54 -1.06
N ALA A 132 -9.06 -11.49 -2.01
CA ALA A 132 -9.44 -12.89 -1.74
C ALA A 132 -8.32 -13.72 -1.09
N LEU A 133 -7.09 -13.20 -1.06
CA LEU A 133 -5.89 -13.88 -0.57
C LEU A 133 -5.47 -13.46 0.84
N VAL A 134 -6.13 -12.43 1.41
CA VAL A 134 -5.83 -11.92 2.75
C VAL A 134 -7.09 -11.93 3.62
N ASP A 135 -6.89 -11.95 4.93
CA ASP A 135 -7.98 -11.96 5.90
C ASP A 135 -8.46 -10.54 6.22
N THR A 136 -7.54 -9.56 6.17
CA THR A 136 -7.84 -8.15 6.44
C THR A 136 -6.88 -7.20 5.73
N ALA A 137 -7.29 -5.94 5.54
CA ALA A 137 -6.46 -4.88 4.98
C ALA A 137 -6.75 -3.53 5.65
N VAL A 138 -5.71 -2.91 6.18
CA VAL A 138 -5.74 -1.58 6.80
C VAL A 138 -5.05 -0.58 5.87
N PHE A 139 -5.76 0.48 5.51
CA PHE A 139 -5.25 1.57 4.67
C PHE A 139 -5.17 2.87 5.47
N SER A 140 -4.06 3.55 5.39
CA SER A 140 -3.74 4.76 6.15
C SER A 140 -4.77 5.88 5.94
N CYS A 141 -5.26 6.09 4.71
CA CYS A 141 -6.28 7.09 4.40
C CYS A 141 -7.60 6.86 5.16
N ALA A 142 -7.98 5.60 5.41
CA ALA A 142 -9.17 5.25 6.18
C ALA A 142 -8.90 5.17 7.69
N ALA A 143 -7.65 4.94 8.09
CA ALA A 143 -7.25 4.87 9.48
C ALA A 143 -6.89 6.24 10.10
N GLY A 144 -6.68 7.27 9.28
CA GLY A 144 -6.32 8.60 9.73
C GLY A 144 -4.90 8.71 10.31
N ALA A 145 -3.99 7.85 9.87
CA ALA A 145 -2.61 7.81 10.34
C ALA A 145 -1.69 7.22 9.26
N LEU A 146 -0.39 7.51 9.33
CA LEU A 146 0.65 6.96 8.47
C LEU A 146 1.59 6.06 9.27
N LYS A 147 2.18 5.05 8.66
CA LYS A 147 3.30 4.34 9.26
C LYS A 147 4.45 5.35 9.55
N PRO A 148 5.16 5.27 10.67
CA PRO A 148 5.13 4.19 11.66
C PRO A 148 4.17 4.42 12.87
N ASP A 149 3.06 5.13 12.71
CA ASP A 149 2.12 5.38 13.82
C ASP A 149 1.65 4.05 14.45
N PRO A 150 1.82 3.86 15.78
CA PRO A 150 1.49 2.61 16.45
C PRO A 150 0.00 2.23 16.39
N ARG A 151 -0.90 3.18 16.11
CA ARG A 151 -2.34 2.92 15.93
C ARG A 151 -2.60 1.99 14.76
N LEU A 152 -1.80 2.10 13.69
CA LEU A 152 -1.94 1.26 12.50
C LEU A 152 -1.55 -0.20 12.78
N TYR A 153 -0.45 -0.41 13.52
CA TYR A 153 0.00 -1.76 13.88
C TYR A 153 -0.94 -2.42 14.88
N ARG A 154 -1.45 -1.69 15.85
CA ARG A 154 -2.49 -2.20 16.77
C ARG A 154 -3.73 -2.61 15.99
N ARG A 155 -4.21 -1.76 15.08
CA ARG A 155 -5.41 -2.04 14.28
C ARG A 155 -5.26 -3.32 13.45
N ILE A 156 -4.14 -3.49 12.72
CA ILE A 156 -3.95 -4.73 11.92
C ILE A 156 -3.84 -5.97 12.80
N LEU A 157 -3.22 -5.87 13.98
CA LEU A 157 -3.14 -6.97 14.96
C LEU A 157 -4.53 -7.34 15.52
N ASP A 158 -5.34 -6.35 15.87
CA ASP A 158 -6.71 -6.55 16.37
C ASP A 158 -7.58 -7.22 15.30
N GLU A 159 -7.49 -6.77 14.06
CA GLU A 159 -8.25 -7.35 12.94
C GLU A 159 -7.76 -8.77 12.57
N LEU A 160 -6.48 -9.07 12.72
CA LEU A 160 -5.94 -10.42 12.54
C LEU A 160 -6.30 -11.35 13.70
N GLY A 161 -6.56 -10.80 14.90
CA GLY A 161 -6.82 -11.57 16.10
C GLY A 161 -5.61 -12.37 16.59
N VAL A 162 -4.38 -11.90 16.30
CA VAL A 162 -3.12 -12.57 16.64
C VAL A 162 -2.23 -11.61 17.42
N PRO A 163 -1.61 -12.06 18.54
CA PRO A 163 -0.73 -11.20 19.31
C PRO A 163 0.53 -10.80 18.54
N ALA A 164 1.07 -9.63 18.81
CA ALA A 164 2.20 -9.04 18.12
C ALA A 164 3.41 -10.00 18.03
N HIS A 165 3.82 -10.62 19.14
CA HIS A 165 4.97 -11.53 19.19
C HIS A 165 4.81 -12.83 18.38
N ARG A 166 3.59 -13.09 17.87
CA ARG A 166 3.29 -14.21 16.96
C ARG A 166 2.98 -13.76 15.52
N THR A 167 3.20 -12.48 15.23
CA THR A 167 2.97 -11.87 13.93
C THR A 167 4.29 -11.40 13.31
N LEU A 168 4.54 -11.76 12.05
CA LEU A 168 5.64 -11.24 11.25
C LEU A 168 5.14 -10.08 10.39
N TYR A 169 5.82 -8.94 10.43
CA TYR A 169 5.64 -7.86 9.47
C TYR A 169 6.63 -8.00 8.32
N VAL A 170 6.17 -7.81 7.10
CA VAL A 170 6.95 -7.92 5.86
C VAL A 170 6.73 -6.67 5.02
N GLY A 171 7.81 -5.92 4.74
CA GLY A 171 7.72 -4.68 3.95
C GLY A 171 9.02 -4.36 3.22
N ASP A 172 9.00 -3.34 2.34
CA ASP A 172 10.19 -2.89 1.62
C ASP A 172 11.11 -1.98 2.46
N GLY A 173 10.60 -1.50 3.60
CA GLY A 173 11.28 -0.64 4.56
C GLY A 173 10.95 0.85 4.42
N GLY A 174 10.08 1.24 3.48
CA GLY A 174 9.68 2.64 3.32
C GLY A 174 8.95 3.21 4.54
N GLY A 175 9.21 4.49 4.88
CA GLY A 175 8.50 5.20 5.95
C GLY A 175 8.69 4.60 7.35
N ASP A 176 9.86 4.06 7.66
CA ASP A 176 10.21 3.45 8.96
C ASP A 176 9.26 2.33 9.41
N GLU A 177 8.57 1.71 8.46
CA GLU A 177 7.53 0.71 8.75
C GLU A 177 8.05 -0.51 9.52
N LEU A 178 9.28 -0.96 9.22
CA LEU A 178 9.88 -2.12 9.90
C LEU A 178 10.21 -1.78 11.36
N GLN A 179 10.70 -0.57 11.62
CA GLN A 179 10.94 -0.08 12.98
C GLN A 179 9.62 0.08 13.74
N GLY A 180 8.58 0.60 13.07
CA GLY A 180 7.24 0.69 13.65
C GLY A 180 6.66 -0.69 14.03
N ALA A 181 6.87 -1.71 13.21
CA ALA A 181 6.46 -3.08 13.50
C ALA A 181 7.21 -3.65 14.73
N LEU A 182 8.54 -3.45 14.80
CA LEU A 182 9.34 -3.85 15.98
C LEU A 182 8.86 -3.13 17.24
N ALA A 183 8.60 -1.83 17.16
CA ALA A 183 8.08 -1.05 18.29
C ALA A 183 6.69 -1.51 18.75
N ALA A 184 5.89 -2.07 17.84
CA ALA A 184 4.61 -2.72 18.16
C ALA A 184 4.74 -4.14 18.72
N GLY A 185 5.96 -4.67 18.87
CA GLY A 185 6.25 -6.01 19.40
C GLY A 185 6.12 -7.14 18.37
N MET A 186 6.03 -6.82 17.09
CA MET A 186 6.05 -7.79 15.98
C MET A 186 7.49 -8.19 15.64
N ALA A 187 7.68 -9.36 15.03
CA ALA A 187 8.88 -9.60 14.25
C ALA A 187 8.80 -8.84 12.92
N ALA A 188 9.95 -8.47 12.34
CA ALA A 188 9.96 -7.76 11.06
C ALA A 188 11.05 -8.29 10.13
N VAL A 189 10.77 -8.28 8.82
CA VAL A 189 11.71 -8.66 7.76
C VAL A 189 11.54 -7.74 6.55
N ALA A 190 12.64 -7.28 6.01
CA ALA A 190 12.61 -6.52 4.77
C ALA A 190 12.49 -7.43 3.55
N VAL A 191 11.75 -6.98 2.53
CA VAL A 191 11.78 -7.58 1.18
C VAL A 191 12.35 -6.55 0.22
N ARG A 192 13.53 -6.84 -0.34
CA ARG A 192 14.23 -5.96 -1.29
C ARG A 192 14.51 -6.71 -2.57
N ARG A 193 13.74 -6.46 -3.61
CA ARG A 193 13.97 -7.06 -4.93
C ARG A 193 15.26 -6.50 -5.54
N ARG A 194 16.10 -7.37 -6.09
CA ARG A 194 17.31 -6.93 -6.81
C ARG A 194 16.91 -6.06 -8.01
N GLY A 195 17.58 -4.92 -8.18
CA GLY A 195 17.36 -3.99 -9.29
C GLY A 195 16.18 -3.01 -9.14
N THR A 196 15.54 -2.93 -7.95
CA THR A 196 14.47 -1.98 -7.67
C THR A 196 14.88 -0.85 -6.73
N ALA A 197 16.16 -0.54 -6.63
CA ALA A 197 16.69 0.52 -5.74
C ALA A 197 15.98 1.89 -5.91
N ASP A 198 15.45 2.18 -7.11
CA ASP A 198 14.72 3.41 -7.39
C ASP A 198 13.22 3.34 -7.01
N ALA A 199 12.74 2.22 -6.49
CA ALA A 199 11.32 1.99 -6.20
C ALA A 199 10.94 2.29 -4.75
N LEU A 200 11.89 2.61 -3.87
CA LEU A 200 11.61 3.08 -2.51
C LEU A 200 10.92 4.44 -2.60
N ALA A 201 9.63 4.46 -2.32
CA ALA A 201 8.83 5.69 -2.40
C ALA A 201 9.28 6.72 -1.34
N PHE A 202 9.97 6.31 -0.26
CA PHE A 202 10.31 7.14 0.88
C PHE A 202 11.58 6.66 1.61
N GLY A 203 12.72 7.03 1.06
CA GLY A 203 13.97 7.00 1.77
C GLY A 203 14.55 5.61 2.03
N ASP A 204 15.87 5.58 2.17
CA ASP A 204 16.59 4.41 2.65
C ASP A 204 16.42 4.34 4.17
N THR A 205 15.88 3.23 4.64
CA THR A 205 15.76 3.01 6.07
C THR A 205 17.02 2.32 6.56
N ASP A 206 17.50 2.71 7.72
CA ASP A 206 18.64 2.11 8.43
C ASP A 206 18.23 0.74 9.01
N TRP A 207 17.86 -0.20 8.09
CA TRP A 207 17.42 -1.53 8.46
C TRP A 207 18.59 -2.50 8.57
N HIS A 208 18.81 -3.00 9.80
CA HIS A 208 19.86 -3.97 10.13
C HIS A 208 19.34 -5.38 10.39
N GLY A 209 18.03 -5.60 10.27
CA GLY A 209 17.40 -6.90 10.46
C GLY A 209 17.46 -7.81 9.21
N PRO A 210 16.75 -8.96 9.25
CA PRO A 210 16.71 -9.89 8.13
C PRO A 210 16.18 -9.26 6.85
N VAL A 211 16.75 -9.67 5.70
CA VAL A 211 16.35 -9.20 4.36
C VAL A 211 16.11 -10.41 3.47
N LEU A 212 14.96 -10.45 2.82
CA LEU A 212 14.64 -11.42 1.78
C LEU A 212 14.68 -10.74 0.40
N ASP A 213 15.03 -11.46 -0.63
CA ASP A 213 15.09 -10.95 -2.00
C ASP A 213 13.73 -10.97 -2.73
N ALA A 214 12.74 -11.64 -2.15
CA ALA A 214 11.39 -11.72 -2.71
C ALA A 214 10.34 -12.16 -1.67
N VAL A 215 9.06 -11.82 -1.90
CA VAL A 215 7.93 -12.26 -1.05
C VAL A 215 7.80 -13.78 -1.02
N GLU A 216 8.18 -14.46 -2.10
CA GLU A 216 8.17 -15.93 -2.23
C GLU A 216 9.10 -16.63 -1.25
N ARG A 217 10.03 -15.90 -0.65
CA ARG A 217 10.92 -16.40 0.40
C ARG A 217 10.31 -16.37 1.79
N VAL A 218 9.18 -15.68 1.99
CA VAL A 218 8.52 -15.60 3.30
C VAL A 218 8.02 -16.98 3.80
N PRO A 219 7.32 -17.82 3.01
CA PRO A 219 6.90 -19.15 3.47
C PRO A 219 8.03 -20.08 3.89
N PRO A 220 9.17 -20.23 3.17
CA PRO A 220 10.30 -21.02 3.64
C PRO A 220 11.00 -20.38 4.85
N TYR A 221 11.20 -19.06 4.88
CA TYR A 221 11.79 -18.34 6.01
C TYR A 221 11.08 -18.67 7.34
N LEU A 222 9.75 -18.65 7.34
CA LEU A 222 8.97 -19.01 8.54
C LEU A 222 9.11 -20.49 8.97
N THR A 223 9.49 -21.37 8.05
CA THR A 223 9.70 -22.79 8.37
C THR A 223 11.07 -23.00 9.00
N GLU A 224 12.08 -22.24 8.59
CA GLU A 224 13.46 -22.30 9.10
C GLU A 224 13.62 -21.67 10.49
N GLN A 225 12.65 -20.87 10.96
CA GLN A 225 12.64 -20.21 12.28
C GLN A 225 11.98 -21.08 13.38
N LYS A 226 11.53 -22.30 13.05
CA LYS A 226 10.97 -23.25 14.02
C LYS A 226 12.06 -24.16 14.58
#